data_ca7745a718878ca84636ebb4559e984c
#
_entry.id   ca7745a718878ca84636ebb4559e984c
#
_cell.length_a   1.000
_cell.length_b   1.000
_cell.length_c   1.000
_cell.angle_alpha   90.00
_cell.angle_beta   90.00
_cell.angle_gamma   90.00
#
_symmetry.space_group_name_H-M   'P 1'
#
loop_
_entity.id
_entity.type
_entity.pdbx_description
1 polymer ?
#
loop_
_entity_poly.entity_id
_entity_poly.type
_entity_poly.pdbx_seq_one_letter_code
_entity_poly.pdbx_strand_id
1 'polypeptide(L)'
;MAFTVLSDENVKQLFQGFGPEDVAFASDVLTAAFLSYSVGQEAQYQPHRAAVVRPNGQTGLFMPATTEDGMSVKIVGLPPPSSGSTDLRCVLTVCDGTGKAVGIINAEELTAFRTSLGSILLYRYRKRTENIVVFGAGKQALWHLRLALVLRGSDIANITIVNRSQERAFKLMERLRAMDRASGVGGTDMVSFTVIEATPDSAPGNDLLRSVVEKSDVIFCTTPSTQRLFPAEWLTSERASAKSRYISAIGSYKLNMKEIDPDFLRAVIDTPLGTFSSAHGGKKDGIIFVDSREACFLEAGELVDAKIPAEKITEIGEFTDSLRKADEAEAELLRDWLENGLIVYKSVGIGIMDLSLGKVILELAAKHNIGTKLPDF
;
A
#
# COMPACT_ATOMS: atom_id res chain seq x y z
N MET A 1 20.65 -17.40 14.77
CA MET A 1 19.70 -18.23 13.97
C MET A 1 20.47 -18.92 12.86
N ALA A 2 20.05 -20.14 12.44
CA ALA A 2 20.53 -20.73 11.18
C ALA A 2 20.05 -19.87 10.01
N PHE A 3 20.84 -19.79 8.96
CA PHE A 3 20.44 -19.11 7.74
C PHE A 3 19.23 -19.81 7.11
N THR A 4 18.19 -19.05 6.79
CA THR A 4 16.92 -19.59 6.32
C THR A 4 16.60 -19.14 4.90
N VAL A 5 16.23 -20.09 4.04
CA VAL A 5 15.80 -19.83 2.66
C VAL A 5 14.29 -20.05 2.56
N LEU A 6 13.54 -19.02 2.15
CA LEU A 6 12.09 -19.07 1.96
C LEU A 6 11.73 -18.94 0.48
N SER A 7 11.13 -20.00 -0.08
CA SER A 7 10.54 -19.98 -1.41
C SER A 7 9.23 -19.17 -1.44
N ASP A 8 8.73 -18.87 -2.64
CA ASP A 8 7.41 -18.24 -2.84
C ASP A 8 6.29 -19.04 -2.16
N GLU A 9 6.34 -20.38 -2.23
CA GLU A 9 5.37 -21.25 -1.60
C GLU A 9 5.46 -21.22 -0.06
N ASN A 10 6.67 -21.14 0.50
CA ASN A 10 6.83 -21.00 1.95
C ASN A 10 6.24 -19.67 2.45
N VAL A 11 6.44 -18.57 1.73
CA VAL A 11 5.87 -17.27 2.09
C VAL A 11 4.35 -17.28 1.98
N LYS A 12 3.79 -17.87 0.92
CA LYS A 12 2.34 -18.07 0.79
C LYS A 12 1.75 -18.90 1.93
N GLN A 13 2.41 -20.00 2.29
CA GLN A 13 1.99 -20.85 3.41
C GLN A 13 1.94 -20.09 4.72
N LEU A 14 2.94 -19.25 5.02
CA LEU A 14 2.95 -18.40 6.20
C LEU A 14 1.77 -17.44 6.22
N PHE A 15 1.48 -16.79 5.09
CA PHE A 15 0.40 -15.81 5.00
C PHE A 15 -1.01 -16.42 4.94
N GLN A 16 -1.16 -17.69 4.56
CA GLN A 16 -2.48 -18.36 4.50
C GLN A 16 -3.22 -18.34 5.83
N GLY A 17 -2.47 -18.49 6.94
CA GLY A 17 -3.02 -18.52 8.28
C GLY A 17 -3.26 -17.15 8.91
N PHE A 18 -2.89 -16.05 8.26
CA PHE A 18 -2.96 -14.72 8.86
C PHE A 18 -4.40 -14.29 9.13
N GLY A 19 -4.69 -14.12 10.43
CA GLY A 19 -5.91 -13.55 10.95
C GLY A 19 -5.72 -12.11 11.43
N PRO A 20 -6.75 -11.54 12.11
CA PRO A 20 -6.71 -10.16 12.60
C PRO A 20 -5.53 -9.87 13.54
N GLU A 21 -5.15 -10.82 14.40
CA GLU A 21 -4.04 -10.67 15.35
C GLU A 21 -2.70 -10.59 14.65
N ASP A 22 -2.47 -11.42 13.62
CA ASP A 22 -1.24 -11.39 12.84
C ASP A 22 -1.10 -10.10 12.04
N VAL A 23 -2.23 -9.62 11.47
CA VAL A 23 -2.28 -8.35 10.76
C VAL A 23 -2.04 -7.18 11.72
N ALA A 24 -2.58 -7.23 12.94
CA ALA A 24 -2.35 -6.22 13.97
C ALA A 24 -0.87 -6.18 14.36
N PHE A 25 -0.27 -7.33 14.67
CA PHE A 25 1.15 -7.43 14.99
C PHE A 25 2.06 -6.89 13.86
N ALA A 26 1.82 -7.33 12.61
CA ALA A 26 2.57 -6.83 11.46
C ALA A 26 2.38 -5.30 11.26
N SER A 27 1.17 -4.79 11.54
CA SER A 27 0.87 -3.35 11.48
C SER A 27 1.64 -2.56 12.54
N ASP A 28 1.79 -3.10 13.75
CA ASP A 28 2.55 -2.46 14.82
C ASP A 28 4.05 -2.42 14.50
N VAL A 29 4.60 -3.52 13.95
CA VAL A 29 5.99 -3.56 13.45
C VAL A 29 6.21 -2.52 12.35
N LEU A 30 5.31 -2.45 11.36
CA LEU A 30 5.44 -1.48 10.28
C LEU A 30 5.26 -0.04 10.76
N THR A 31 4.35 0.19 11.71
CA THR A 31 4.16 1.51 12.34
C THR A 31 5.41 1.94 13.09
N ALA A 32 6.06 1.04 13.83
CA ALA A 32 7.33 1.32 14.51
C ALA A 32 8.43 1.66 13.51
N ALA A 33 8.51 0.95 12.37
CA ALA A 33 9.46 1.25 11.31
C ALA A 33 9.24 2.65 10.70
N PHE A 34 8.00 3.04 10.43
CA PHE A 34 7.68 4.40 9.94
C PHE A 34 7.98 5.48 10.98
N LEU A 35 7.70 5.25 12.27
CA LEU A 35 8.07 6.17 13.34
C LEU A 35 9.58 6.37 13.39
N SER A 36 10.34 5.29 13.40
CA SER A 36 11.81 5.34 13.41
C SER A 36 12.34 6.08 12.19
N TYR A 37 11.77 5.81 11.00
CA TYR A 37 12.12 6.48 9.75
C TYR A 37 11.87 7.99 9.82
N SER A 38 10.64 8.40 10.13
CA SER A 38 10.21 9.81 9.99
C SER A 38 10.65 10.70 11.16
N VAL A 39 10.69 10.16 12.38
CA VAL A 39 10.92 10.93 13.61
C VAL A 39 12.19 10.47 14.35
N GLY A 40 12.51 9.18 14.28
CA GLY A 40 13.67 8.58 14.94
C GLY A 40 15.00 8.80 14.20
N GLN A 41 15.01 9.63 13.15
CA GLN A 41 16.19 9.96 12.34
C GLN A 41 16.75 8.79 11.50
N GLU A 42 16.07 7.66 11.40
CA GLU A 42 16.52 6.53 10.59
C GLU A 42 16.54 6.86 9.08
N ALA A 43 15.78 7.86 8.61
CA ALA A 43 15.77 8.28 7.22
C ALA A 43 17.18 8.63 6.69
N GLN A 44 18.02 9.27 7.50
CA GLN A 44 19.40 9.65 7.12
C GLN A 44 20.32 8.45 6.85
N TYR A 45 19.98 7.27 7.39
CA TYR A 45 20.75 6.03 7.21
C TYR A 45 20.16 5.12 6.15
N GLN A 46 19.07 5.54 5.47
CA GLN A 46 18.45 4.74 4.41
C GLN A 46 19.07 5.09 3.06
N PRO A 47 19.80 4.16 2.41
CA PRO A 47 20.30 4.41 1.06
C PRO A 47 19.13 4.50 0.07
N HIS A 48 19.24 5.40 -0.91
CA HIS A 48 18.28 5.46 -2.00
C HIS A 48 18.27 4.17 -2.82
N ARG A 49 17.12 3.79 -3.32
CA ARG A 49 17.05 2.67 -4.27
C ARG A 49 17.76 3.04 -5.57
N ALA A 50 18.50 2.08 -6.10
CA ALA A 50 19.16 2.21 -7.39
C ALA A 50 18.35 1.49 -8.48
N ALA A 51 18.17 2.13 -9.63
CA ALA A 51 17.52 1.55 -10.80
C ALA A 51 18.52 1.43 -11.94
N VAL A 52 18.63 0.23 -12.51
CA VAL A 52 19.47 -0.02 -13.69
C VAL A 52 18.56 -0.49 -14.83
N VAL A 53 18.51 0.27 -15.91
CA VAL A 53 17.76 -0.09 -17.11
C VAL A 53 18.74 -0.49 -18.21
N ARG A 54 18.60 -1.71 -18.72
CA ARG A 54 19.42 -2.22 -19.83
C ARG A 54 18.87 -1.74 -21.17
N PRO A 55 19.66 -1.74 -22.24
CA PRO A 55 19.20 -1.30 -23.57
C PRO A 55 17.98 -2.05 -24.11
N ASN A 56 17.77 -3.30 -23.70
CA ASN A 56 16.59 -4.09 -24.07
C ASN A 56 15.35 -3.79 -23.21
N GLY A 57 15.45 -2.84 -22.26
CA GLY A 57 14.37 -2.47 -21.35
C GLY A 57 14.25 -3.31 -20.07
N GLN A 58 15.08 -4.36 -19.91
CA GLN A 58 15.18 -5.07 -18.63
C GLN A 58 15.59 -4.09 -17.53
N THR A 59 14.87 -4.11 -16.41
CA THR A 59 15.15 -3.20 -15.28
C THR A 59 15.42 -4.00 -14.02
N GLY A 60 16.49 -3.65 -13.32
CA GLY A 60 16.79 -4.09 -11.96
C GLY A 60 16.63 -2.94 -10.99
N LEU A 61 15.86 -3.14 -9.90
CA LEU A 61 15.80 -2.21 -8.78
C LEU A 61 16.52 -2.84 -7.60
N PHE A 62 17.40 -2.09 -6.96
CA PHE A 62 18.13 -2.47 -5.76
C PHE A 62 17.65 -1.56 -4.62
N MET A 63 17.00 -2.13 -3.64
CA MET A 63 16.36 -1.41 -2.54
C MET A 63 17.04 -1.82 -1.22
N PRO A 64 18.14 -1.16 -0.85
CA PRO A 64 18.80 -1.40 0.43
C PRO A 64 18.02 -0.78 1.58
N ALA A 65 18.22 -1.31 2.79
CA ALA A 65 17.76 -0.73 4.03
C ALA A 65 18.68 -1.10 5.18
N THR A 66 18.78 -0.22 6.16
CA THR A 66 19.57 -0.44 7.39
C THR A 66 18.77 -0.04 8.62
N THR A 67 19.04 -0.68 9.76
CA THR A 67 18.62 -0.31 11.09
C THR A 67 19.73 -0.70 12.06
N GLU A 68 19.69 -0.26 13.31
CA GLU A 68 20.70 -0.66 14.33
C GLU A 68 20.82 -2.18 14.47
N ASP A 69 19.71 -2.91 14.27
CA ASP A 69 19.61 -4.36 14.47
C ASP A 69 19.66 -5.17 13.16
N GLY A 70 19.94 -4.56 12.01
CA GLY A 70 20.10 -5.30 10.75
C GLY A 70 20.15 -4.48 9.49
N MET A 71 20.37 -5.17 8.40
CA MET A 71 20.39 -4.61 7.05
C MET A 71 19.78 -5.58 6.05
N SER A 72 19.31 -5.04 4.94
CA SER A 72 18.75 -5.85 3.84
C SER A 72 18.97 -5.22 2.49
N VAL A 73 18.88 -6.04 1.45
CA VAL A 73 18.72 -5.57 0.07
C VAL A 73 17.61 -6.37 -0.59
N LYS A 74 16.58 -5.67 -1.05
CA LYS A 74 15.60 -6.25 -1.96
C LYS A 74 16.02 -5.98 -3.39
N ILE A 75 16.09 -7.02 -4.20
CA ILE A 75 16.32 -6.93 -5.65
C ILE A 75 14.99 -7.21 -6.35
N VAL A 76 14.58 -6.30 -7.23
CA VAL A 76 13.38 -6.47 -8.07
C VAL A 76 13.82 -6.52 -9.53
N GLY A 77 13.50 -7.61 -10.19
CA GLY A 77 13.71 -7.79 -11.62
C GLY A 77 12.41 -7.56 -12.41
N LEU A 78 12.47 -6.65 -13.37
CA LEU A 78 11.43 -6.48 -14.39
C LEU A 78 11.96 -7.01 -15.70
N PRO A 79 11.27 -7.98 -16.33
CA PRO A 79 11.68 -8.51 -17.61
C PRO A 79 11.60 -7.45 -18.71
N PRO A 80 12.34 -7.62 -19.82
CA PRO A 80 12.24 -6.71 -20.95
C PRO A 80 10.84 -6.78 -21.58
N PRO A 81 10.33 -5.69 -22.18
CA PRO A 81 9.00 -5.68 -22.85
C PRO A 81 8.84 -6.78 -23.90
N SER A 82 9.93 -7.16 -24.57
CA SER A 82 9.95 -8.23 -25.57
C SER A 82 9.64 -9.62 -25.02
N SER A 83 9.73 -9.84 -23.70
CA SER A 83 9.40 -11.12 -23.08
C SER A 83 7.90 -11.42 -23.03
N GLY A 84 7.05 -10.42 -23.24
CA GLY A 84 5.59 -10.53 -23.05
C GLY A 84 5.14 -10.74 -21.59
N SER A 85 6.09 -10.85 -20.65
CA SER A 85 5.78 -10.97 -19.22
C SER A 85 5.84 -9.61 -18.54
N THR A 86 4.92 -9.39 -17.62
CA THR A 86 4.90 -8.24 -16.71
C THR A 86 5.16 -8.66 -15.26
N ASP A 87 5.57 -9.92 -15.04
CA ASP A 87 5.76 -10.46 -13.70
C ASP A 87 7.02 -9.90 -13.05
N LEU A 88 6.83 -9.28 -11.90
CA LEU A 88 7.92 -8.85 -11.03
C LEU A 88 8.52 -10.07 -10.34
N ARG A 89 9.84 -10.18 -10.37
CA ARG A 89 10.59 -11.16 -9.57
C ARG A 89 11.32 -10.43 -8.48
N CYS A 90 11.14 -10.87 -7.24
CA CYS A 90 11.71 -10.19 -6.08
C CYS A 90 12.42 -11.17 -5.17
N VAL A 91 13.61 -10.78 -4.71
CA VAL A 91 14.33 -11.48 -3.64
C VAL A 91 14.78 -10.47 -2.60
N LEU A 92 14.66 -10.85 -1.32
CA LEU A 92 15.13 -10.06 -0.18
C LEU A 92 16.20 -10.85 0.56
N THR A 93 17.39 -10.28 0.69
CA THR A 93 18.44 -10.77 1.59
C THR A 93 18.40 -9.99 2.88
N VAL A 94 18.45 -10.68 4.02
CA VAL A 94 18.42 -10.07 5.35
C VAL A 94 19.66 -10.47 6.12
N CYS A 95 20.32 -9.47 6.75
CA CYS A 95 21.43 -9.65 7.69
C CYS A 95 21.04 -9.08 9.07
N ASP A 96 21.66 -9.58 10.13
CA ASP A 96 21.56 -9.01 11.47
C ASP A 96 22.42 -7.75 11.65
N GLY A 97 22.39 -7.13 12.84
CA GLY A 97 23.16 -5.92 13.14
C GLY A 97 24.69 -6.10 13.11
N THR A 98 25.20 -7.33 13.08
CA THR A 98 26.63 -7.63 12.91
C THR A 98 27.04 -7.81 11.46
N GLY A 99 26.06 -7.80 10.53
CA GLY A 99 26.29 -8.08 9.12
C GLY A 99 26.22 -9.55 8.75
N LYS A 100 25.94 -10.45 9.71
CA LYS A 100 25.76 -11.87 9.45
C LYS A 100 24.46 -12.08 8.68
N ALA A 101 24.52 -12.82 7.56
CA ALA A 101 23.33 -13.19 6.81
C ALA A 101 22.43 -14.12 7.65
N VAL A 102 21.13 -13.79 7.75
CA VAL A 102 20.15 -14.57 8.49
C VAL A 102 19.10 -15.23 7.59
N GLY A 103 18.92 -14.72 6.37
CA GLY A 103 18.05 -15.40 5.42
C GLY A 103 17.94 -14.75 4.04
N ILE A 104 17.37 -15.54 3.13
CA ILE A 104 16.90 -15.12 1.81
C ILE A 104 15.44 -15.47 1.65
N ILE A 105 14.62 -14.52 1.19
CA ILE A 105 13.19 -14.63 1.03
C ILE A 105 12.83 -14.37 -0.43
N ASN A 106 12.05 -15.26 -1.08
CA ASN A 106 11.31 -14.85 -2.26
C ASN A 106 10.32 -13.75 -1.85
N ALA A 107 10.53 -12.54 -2.35
CA ALA A 107 9.87 -11.36 -1.81
C ALA A 107 8.66 -10.89 -2.66
N GLU A 108 8.14 -11.70 -3.58
CA GLU A 108 7.02 -11.31 -4.42
C GLU A 108 5.73 -11.12 -3.60
N GLU A 109 5.38 -12.12 -2.76
CA GLU A 109 4.21 -12.03 -1.86
C GLU A 109 4.48 -11.02 -0.73
N LEU A 110 5.68 -11.03 -0.15
CA LEU A 110 6.06 -10.06 0.89
C LEU A 110 5.94 -8.62 0.40
N THR A 111 6.39 -8.32 -0.84
CA THR A 111 6.27 -6.97 -1.42
C THR A 111 4.80 -6.55 -1.55
N ALA A 112 3.92 -7.47 -1.97
CA ALA A 112 2.50 -7.17 -2.08
C ALA A 112 1.86 -6.97 -0.68
N PHE A 113 2.16 -7.84 0.25
CA PHE A 113 1.67 -7.77 1.63
C PHE A 113 2.11 -6.48 2.34
N ARG A 114 3.44 -6.17 2.36
CA ARG A 114 3.94 -5.00 3.09
C ARG A 114 3.43 -3.66 2.52
N THR A 115 3.22 -3.58 1.20
CA THR A 115 2.68 -2.38 0.56
C THR A 115 1.21 -2.19 0.93
N SER A 116 0.42 -3.27 0.85
CA SER A 116 -0.98 -3.25 1.27
C SER A 116 -1.11 -2.95 2.76
N LEU A 117 -0.22 -3.49 3.59
CA LEU A 117 -0.20 -3.22 5.02
C LEU A 117 0.03 -1.72 5.30
N GLY A 118 0.94 -1.05 4.58
CA GLY A 118 1.11 0.40 4.67
C GLY A 118 -0.18 1.17 4.37
N SER A 119 -0.92 0.75 3.32
CA SER A 119 -2.22 1.33 3.00
C SER A 119 -3.25 1.09 4.12
N ILE A 120 -3.24 -0.08 4.76
CA ILE A 120 -4.22 -0.44 5.78
C ILE A 120 -3.99 0.30 7.11
N LEU A 121 -2.80 0.81 7.38
CA LEU A 121 -2.52 1.53 8.64
C LEU A 121 -3.48 2.70 8.88
N LEU A 122 -3.87 3.42 7.85
CA LEU A 122 -4.86 4.50 7.95
C LEU A 122 -6.29 4.00 7.69
N TYR A 123 -6.46 3.04 6.80
CA TYR A 123 -7.76 2.44 6.50
C TYR A 123 -8.44 1.84 7.73
N ARG A 124 -7.70 1.21 8.65
CA ARG A 124 -8.25 0.56 9.85
C ARG A 124 -9.12 1.47 10.72
N TYR A 125 -8.92 2.78 10.65
CA TYR A 125 -9.71 3.77 11.41
C TYR A 125 -11.04 4.13 10.74
N ARG A 126 -11.28 3.77 9.47
CA ARG A 126 -12.45 4.22 8.73
C ARG A 126 -13.75 3.70 9.31
N LYS A 127 -14.74 4.59 9.55
CA LYS A 127 -16.09 4.20 9.94
C LYS A 127 -16.92 3.66 8.79
N ARG A 128 -16.66 4.13 7.56
CA ARG A 128 -17.39 3.73 6.37
C ARG A 128 -16.47 3.00 5.41
N THR A 129 -16.78 1.72 5.17
CA THR A 129 -16.02 0.85 4.27
C THR A 129 -16.95 -0.04 3.43
N GLU A 130 -18.24 0.31 3.37
CA GLU A 130 -19.28 -0.50 2.75
C GLU A 130 -19.01 -0.76 1.26
N ASN A 131 -18.51 0.26 0.54
CA ASN A 131 -18.33 0.23 -0.91
C ASN A 131 -16.86 0.42 -1.26
N ILE A 132 -16.19 -0.64 -1.66
CA ILE A 132 -14.78 -0.62 -2.08
C ILE A 132 -14.69 -0.68 -3.61
N VAL A 133 -13.89 0.20 -4.19
CA VAL A 133 -13.46 0.12 -5.60
C VAL A 133 -11.96 -0.16 -5.64
N VAL A 134 -11.55 -1.19 -6.36
CA VAL A 134 -10.13 -1.48 -6.61
C VAL A 134 -9.82 -1.42 -8.10
N PHE A 135 -8.83 -0.62 -8.45
CA PHE A 135 -8.28 -0.56 -9.80
C PHE A 135 -7.08 -1.49 -9.90
N GLY A 136 -7.20 -2.48 -10.78
CA GLY A 136 -6.21 -3.55 -10.95
C GLY A 136 -6.71 -4.91 -10.48
N ALA A 137 -6.05 -5.97 -10.97
CA ALA A 137 -6.35 -7.36 -10.60
C ALA A 137 -5.06 -8.19 -10.39
N GLY A 138 -4.01 -7.53 -9.89
CA GLY A 138 -2.73 -8.14 -9.55
C GLY A 138 -2.59 -8.53 -8.07
N LYS A 139 -1.36 -8.91 -7.67
CA LYS A 139 -1.04 -9.24 -6.27
C LYS A 139 -1.33 -8.08 -5.31
N GLN A 140 -1.12 -6.84 -5.72
CA GLN A 140 -1.43 -5.66 -4.91
C GLN A 140 -2.94 -5.55 -4.64
N ALA A 141 -3.78 -5.67 -5.67
CA ALA A 141 -5.23 -5.68 -5.50
C ALA A 141 -5.69 -6.80 -4.57
N LEU A 142 -5.13 -8.02 -4.73
CA LEU A 142 -5.42 -9.16 -3.87
C LEU A 142 -5.15 -8.84 -2.40
N TRP A 143 -3.95 -8.33 -2.09
CA TRP A 143 -3.57 -8.08 -0.70
C TRP A 143 -4.29 -6.90 -0.07
N HIS A 144 -4.56 -5.82 -0.82
CA HIS A 144 -5.40 -4.72 -0.32
C HIS A 144 -6.80 -5.20 0.05
N LEU A 145 -7.44 -5.97 -0.83
CA LEU A 145 -8.77 -6.52 -0.55
C LEU A 145 -8.72 -7.54 0.59
N ARG A 146 -7.70 -8.43 0.61
CA ARG A 146 -7.56 -9.42 1.67
C ARG A 146 -7.42 -8.77 3.04
N LEU A 147 -6.52 -7.79 3.19
CA LEU A 147 -6.33 -7.09 4.46
C LEU A 147 -7.56 -6.27 4.86
N ALA A 148 -8.23 -5.62 3.90
CA ALA A 148 -9.48 -4.90 4.16
C ALA A 148 -10.55 -5.84 4.72
N LEU A 149 -10.72 -7.02 4.12
CA LEU A 149 -11.68 -8.04 4.57
C LEU A 149 -11.31 -8.64 5.93
N VAL A 150 -10.02 -8.90 6.20
CA VAL A 150 -9.58 -9.41 7.51
C VAL A 150 -9.90 -8.44 8.62
N LEU A 151 -9.72 -7.13 8.38
CA LEU A 151 -9.93 -6.10 9.40
C LEU A 151 -11.38 -5.64 9.54
N ARG A 152 -12.12 -5.58 8.43
CA ARG A 152 -13.43 -4.93 8.35
C ARG A 152 -14.43 -5.71 7.49
N GLY A 153 -14.28 -7.03 7.35
CA GLY A 153 -15.13 -7.86 6.47
C GLY A 153 -16.63 -7.69 6.71
N SER A 154 -17.06 -7.59 7.98
CA SER A 154 -18.47 -7.38 8.35
C SER A 154 -19.05 -6.04 7.88
N ASP A 155 -18.22 -5.04 7.61
CA ASP A 155 -18.62 -3.70 7.23
C ASP A 155 -18.60 -3.48 5.70
N ILE A 156 -18.11 -4.49 4.94
CA ILE A 156 -17.96 -4.41 3.48
C ILE A 156 -19.12 -5.14 2.82
N ALA A 157 -19.98 -4.40 2.11
CA ALA A 157 -21.10 -4.98 1.35
C ALA A 157 -20.75 -5.19 -0.13
N ASN A 158 -20.01 -4.25 -0.73
CA ASN A 158 -19.76 -4.24 -2.16
C ASN A 158 -18.27 -4.04 -2.49
N ILE A 159 -17.73 -4.89 -3.35
CA ILE A 159 -16.39 -4.74 -3.93
C ILE A 159 -16.53 -4.67 -5.45
N THR A 160 -16.11 -3.55 -6.03
CA THR A 160 -16.01 -3.39 -7.48
C THR A 160 -14.56 -3.51 -7.92
N ILE A 161 -14.27 -4.47 -8.79
CA ILE A 161 -12.94 -4.67 -9.39
C ILE A 161 -12.95 -4.06 -10.77
N VAL A 162 -12.13 -3.03 -10.98
CA VAL A 162 -11.96 -2.35 -12.28
C VAL A 162 -10.65 -2.81 -12.90
N ASN A 163 -10.72 -3.47 -14.05
CA ASN A 163 -9.53 -3.96 -14.73
C ASN A 163 -9.76 -4.03 -16.24
N ARG A 164 -8.68 -3.92 -17.02
CA ARG A 164 -8.73 -4.08 -18.50
C ARG A 164 -9.00 -5.51 -18.99
N SER A 165 -9.04 -6.49 -18.11
CA SER A 165 -9.32 -7.90 -18.41
C SER A 165 -10.26 -8.45 -17.36
N GLN A 166 -11.45 -8.83 -17.76
CA GLN A 166 -12.44 -9.49 -16.90
C GLN A 166 -11.90 -10.81 -16.33
N GLU A 167 -11.21 -11.60 -17.16
CA GLU A 167 -10.63 -12.88 -16.73
C GLU A 167 -9.71 -12.73 -15.53
N ARG A 168 -8.82 -11.70 -15.54
CA ARG A 168 -7.95 -11.42 -14.40
C ARG A 168 -8.72 -11.00 -13.15
N ALA A 169 -9.79 -10.22 -13.33
CA ALA A 169 -10.66 -9.82 -12.21
C ALA A 169 -11.38 -11.03 -11.60
N PHE A 170 -11.90 -11.95 -12.40
CA PHE A 170 -12.51 -13.19 -11.90
C PHE A 170 -11.48 -14.09 -11.19
N LYS A 171 -10.27 -14.25 -11.72
CA LYS A 171 -9.18 -14.97 -11.04
C LYS A 171 -8.82 -14.34 -9.69
N LEU A 172 -8.82 -13.01 -9.59
CA LEU A 172 -8.64 -12.31 -8.33
C LEU A 172 -9.72 -12.68 -7.31
N MET A 173 -11.00 -12.65 -7.71
CA MET A 173 -12.11 -13.04 -6.84
C MET A 173 -11.99 -14.49 -6.36
N GLU A 174 -11.67 -15.43 -7.24
CA GLU A 174 -11.48 -16.85 -6.88
C GLU A 174 -10.35 -17.02 -5.86
N ARG A 175 -9.22 -16.36 -6.08
CA ARG A 175 -8.08 -16.41 -5.13
C ARG A 175 -8.47 -15.82 -3.77
N LEU A 176 -9.18 -14.69 -3.76
CA LEU A 176 -9.62 -14.05 -2.54
C LEU A 176 -10.55 -14.97 -1.73
N ARG A 177 -11.54 -15.59 -2.39
CA ARG A 177 -12.42 -16.59 -1.77
C ARG A 177 -11.68 -17.83 -1.28
N ALA A 178 -10.67 -18.29 -2.03
CA ALA A 178 -9.85 -19.42 -1.60
C ALA A 178 -9.04 -19.11 -0.34
N MET A 179 -8.44 -17.93 -0.25
CA MET A 179 -7.72 -17.48 0.94
C MET A 179 -8.65 -17.33 2.15
N ASP A 180 -9.85 -16.81 1.93
CA ASP A 180 -10.87 -16.66 2.95
C ASP A 180 -11.30 -18.01 3.52
N ARG A 181 -11.62 -18.98 2.67
CA ARG A 181 -11.95 -20.35 3.11
C ARG A 181 -10.80 -21.01 3.85
N ALA A 182 -9.56 -20.79 3.43
CA ALA A 182 -8.39 -21.41 4.06
C ALA A 182 -8.10 -20.87 5.46
N SER A 183 -8.35 -19.57 5.69
CA SER A 183 -8.11 -18.92 7.00
C SER A 183 -9.33 -18.90 7.92
N GLY A 184 -10.55 -19.09 7.36
CA GLY A 184 -11.81 -18.90 8.08
C GLY A 184 -12.11 -17.44 8.45
N VAL A 185 -11.41 -16.47 7.83
CA VAL A 185 -11.49 -15.05 8.15
C VAL A 185 -11.67 -14.24 6.87
N GLY A 186 -12.62 -13.28 6.87
CA GLY A 186 -12.77 -12.31 5.80
C GLY A 186 -14.19 -12.12 5.30
N GLY A 187 -15.04 -13.15 5.33
CA GLY A 187 -16.47 -13.02 5.03
C GLY A 187 -16.78 -12.74 3.56
N THR A 188 -15.98 -13.24 2.62
CA THR A 188 -16.20 -13.01 1.17
C THR A 188 -17.55 -13.50 0.66
N ASP A 189 -18.19 -14.44 1.34
CA ASP A 189 -19.52 -14.94 0.98
C ASP A 189 -20.63 -13.93 1.23
N MET A 190 -20.40 -12.94 2.09
CA MET A 190 -21.35 -11.86 2.39
C MET A 190 -21.17 -10.64 1.49
N VAL A 191 -20.12 -10.63 0.65
CA VAL A 191 -19.76 -9.48 -0.19
C VAL A 191 -20.28 -9.66 -1.62
N SER A 192 -20.94 -8.62 -2.13
CA SER A 192 -21.32 -8.52 -3.53
C SER A 192 -20.13 -8.07 -4.37
N PHE A 193 -19.75 -8.86 -5.38
CA PHE A 193 -18.66 -8.52 -6.29
C PHE A 193 -19.19 -8.04 -7.63
N THR A 194 -18.69 -6.91 -8.10
CA THR A 194 -18.92 -6.38 -9.44
C THR A 194 -17.58 -6.28 -10.19
N VAL A 195 -17.57 -6.66 -11.45
CA VAL A 195 -16.41 -6.50 -12.34
C VAL A 195 -16.75 -5.49 -13.42
N ILE A 196 -15.93 -4.47 -13.58
CA ILE A 196 -16.02 -3.47 -14.65
C ILE A 196 -14.77 -3.58 -15.51
N GLU A 197 -14.95 -3.88 -16.78
CA GLU A 197 -13.88 -3.80 -17.76
C GLU A 197 -13.70 -2.36 -18.20
N ALA A 198 -12.55 -1.78 -17.86
CA ALA A 198 -12.22 -0.41 -18.23
C ALA A 198 -10.71 -0.19 -18.33
N THR A 199 -10.35 0.78 -19.15
CA THR A 199 -9.01 1.35 -19.27
C THR A 199 -9.08 2.84 -18.90
N PRO A 200 -7.96 3.52 -18.63
CA PRO A 200 -7.96 4.97 -18.42
C PRO A 200 -8.63 5.75 -19.57
N ASP A 201 -8.44 5.31 -20.82
CA ASP A 201 -9.01 5.97 -22.01
C ASP A 201 -10.54 5.79 -22.11
N SER A 202 -11.07 4.68 -21.62
CA SER A 202 -12.52 4.41 -21.63
C SER A 202 -13.25 4.95 -20.40
N ALA A 203 -12.53 5.36 -19.36
CA ALA A 203 -13.13 5.84 -18.11
C ALA A 203 -14.05 7.06 -18.31
N PRO A 204 -13.69 8.12 -19.06
CA PRO A 204 -14.51 9.32 -19.17
C PRO A 204 -15.92 9.10 -19.71
N GLY A 205 -16.15 8.07 -20.54
CA GLY A 205 -17.46 7.73 -21.10
C GLY A 205 -18.20 6.60 -20.38
N ASN A 206 -17.71 6.14 -19.24
CA ASN A 206 -18.26 4.99 -18.52
C ASN A 206 -19.10 5.44 -17.31
N ASP A 207 -20.41 5.60 -17.52
CA ASP A 207 -21.36 6.05 -16.49
C ASP A 207 -21.44 5.08 -15.29
N LEU A 208 -21.31 3.77 -15.55
CA LEU A 208 -21.29 2.77 -14.48
C LEU A 208 -20.05 2.94 -13.60
N LEU A 209 -18.88 3.07 -14.22
CA LEU A 209 -17.63 3.31 -13.50
C LEU A 209 -17.69 4.63 -12.71
N ARG A 210 -18.19 5.69 -13.34
CA ARG A 210 -18.42 6.97 -12.66
C ARG A 210 -19.29 6.80 -11.42
N SER A 211 -20.44 6.14 -11.57
CA SER A 211 -21.38 5.92 -10.48
C SER A 211 -20.76 5.15 -9.30
N VAL A 212 -19.96 4.10 -9.56
CA VAL A 212 -19.33 3.33 -8.47
C VAL A 212 -18.20 4.09 -7.81
N VAL A 213 -17.41 4.88 -8.55
CA VAL A 213 -16.35 5.75 -8.00
C VAL A 213 -16.97 6.85 -7.12
N GLU A 214 -18.01 7.53 -7.59
CA GLU A 214 -18.72 8.57 -6.81
C GLU A 214 -19.34 8.01 -5.51
N LYS A 215 -19.83 6.77 -5.52
CA LYS A 215 -20.43 6.10 -4.37
C LYS A 215 -19.45 5.41 -3.44
N SER A 216 -18.20 5.21 -3.85
CA SER A 216 -17.21 4.49 -3.06
C SER A 216 -16.91 5.14 -1.71
N ASP A 217 -16.68 4.34 -0.70
CA ASP A 217 -16.12 4.73 0.59
C ASP A 217 -14.59 4.57 0.59
N VAL A 218 -14.12 3.59 -0.19
CA VAL A 218 -12.69 3.23 -0.30
C VAL A 218 -12.32 3.02 -1.76
N ILE A 219 -11.18 3.59 -2.16
CA ILE A 219 -10.59 3.38 -3.49
C ILE A 219 -9.15 2.90 -3.32
N PHE A 220 -8.85 1.73 -3.86
CA PHE A 220 -7.49 1.22 -3.98
C PHE A 220 -7.01 1.30 -5.42
N CYS A 221 -6.02 2.15 -5.70
CA CYS A 221 -5.36 2.26 -6.99
C CYS A 221 -4.09 1.40 -6.95
N THR A 222 -4.06 0.32 -7.75
CA THR A 222 -3.00 -0.70 -7.71
C THR A 222 -2.47 -1.06 -9.10
N THR A 223 -2.49 -0.09 -10.01
CA THR A 223 -2.11 -0.29 -11.42
C THR A 223 -0.83 0.46 -11.78
N PRO A 224 0.05 -0.12 -12.60
CA PRO A 224 1.20 0.60 -13.14
C PRO A 224 0.78 1.52 -14.31
N SER A 225 -0.21 2.39 -14.06
CA SER A 225 -0.77 3.27 -15.07
C SER A 225 0.14 4.47 -15.34
N THR A 226 0.19 4.92 -16.59
CA THR A 226 0.82 6.17 -17.00
C THR A 226 -0.19 7.30 -17.20
N GLN A 227 -1.48 7.01 -16.96
CA GLN A 227 -2.59 7.94 -17.07
C GLN A 227 -3.46 7.82 -15.82
N ARG A 228 -4.16 8.92 -15.47
CA ARG A 228 -5.17 8.90 -14.40
C ARG A 228 -6.22 7.81 -14.65
N LEU A 229 -6.66 7.14 -13.58
CA LEU A 229 -7.65 6.05 -13.68
C LEU A 229 -9.08 6.56 -13.82
N PHE A 230 -9.32 7.76 -13.33
CA PHE A 230 -10.61 8.46 -13.40
C PHE A 230 -10.40 9.98 -13.33
N PRO A 231 -11.31 10.78 -13.89
CA PRO A 231 -11.24 12.23 -13.86
C PRO A 231 -11.45 12.82 -12.44
N ALA A 232 -10.79 13.93 -12.13
CA ALA A 232 -10.90 14.64 -10.85
C ALA A 232 -12.35 15.03 -10.50
N GLU A 233 -13.12 15.47 -11.49
CA GLU A 233 -14.50 15.95 -11.33
C GLU A 233 -15.45 14.90 -10.75
N TRP A 234 -15.13 13.59 -10.85
CA TRP A 234 -15.94 12.55 -10.22
C TRP A 234 -15.88 12.58 -8.70
N LEU A 235 -14.81 13.14 -8.12
CA LEU A 235 -14.61 13.22 -6.69
C LEU A 235 -14.68 14.65 -6.14
N THR A 236 -14.60 15.68 -7.00
CA THR A 236 -14.63 17.10 -6.60
C THR A 236 -15.99 17.76 -6.76
N SER A 237 -16.99 17.09 -7.36
CA SER A 237 -18.35 17.59 -7.40
C SER A 237 -18.88 17.81 -5.97
N GLU A 238 -19.80 18.76 -5.77
CA GLU A 238 -20.39 19.10 -4.47
C GLU A 238 -20.86 17.86 -3.69
N ARG A 239 -21.57 16.95 -4.38
CA ARG A 239 -22.06 15.70 -3.81
C ARG A 239 -20.95 14.72 -3.45
N ALA A 240 -19.95 14.58 -4.30
CA ALA A 240 -18.87 13.61 -4.10
C ALA A 240 -17.86 14.08 -3.04
N SER A 241 -17.60 15.39 -2.98
CA SER A 241 -16.67 16.00 -2.02
C SER A 241 -17.20 15.98 -0.58
N ALA A 242 -18.53 15.99 -0.39
CA ALA A 242 -19.15 15.87 0.92
C ALA A 242 -19.03 14.45 1.52
N LYS A 243 -18.57 13.46 0.73
CA LYS A 243 -18.51 12.06 1.18
C LYS A 243 -17.17 11.76 1.87
N SER A 244 -17.27 11.20 3.08
CA SER A 244 -16.13 10.55 3.75
C SER A 244 -15.50 9.49 2.82
N ARG A 245 -14.17 9.55 2.60
CA ARG A 245 -13.52 8.63 1.66
C ARG A 245 -12.07 8.35 2.04
N TYR A 246 -11.66 7.10 1.81
CA TYR A 246 -10.27 6.69 1.86
C TYR A 246 -9.76 6.32 0.46
N ILE A 247 -8.64 6.87 0.06
CA ILE A 247 -8.00 6.59 -1.23
C ILE A 247 -6.56 6.20 -0.99
N SER A 248 -6.14 5.05 -1.50
CA SER A 248 -4.74 4.63 -1.51
C SER A 248 -4.27 4.41 -2.93
N ALA A 249 -3.13 5.02 -3.32
CA ALA A 249 -2.51 4.89 -4.62
C ALA A 249 -1.07 4.38 -4.47
N ILE A 250 -0.82 3.18 -4.99
CA ILE A 250 0.46 2.51 -4.82
C ILE A 250 1.07 1.99 -6.14
N GLY A 251 0.33 2.02 -7.24
CA GLY A 251 0.77 1.43 -8.50
C GLY A 251 1.71 2.31 -9.31
N SER A 252 1.70 3.62 -9.10
CA SER A 252 2.62 4.56 -9.74
C SER A 252 3.87 4.76 -8.86
N TYR A 253 5.03 4.38 -9.39
CA TYR A 253 6.34 4.43 -8.70
C TYR A 253 7.47 4.95 -9.62
N LYS A 254 7.10 5.70 -10.65
CA LYS A 254 8.01 6.41 -11.57
C LYS A 254 7.37 7.73 -11.97
N LEU A 255 8.18 8.73 -12.30
CA LEU A 255 7.71 10.07 -12.68
C LEU A 255 6.74 10.10 -13.88
N ASN A 256 6.84 9.15 -14.80
CA ASN A 256 5.92 9.03 -15.93
C ASN A 256 4.66 8.20 -15.63
N MET A 257 4.47 7.76 -14.39
CA MET A 257 3.29 7.01 -13.95
C MET A 257 2.37 7.91 -13.13
N LYS A 258 1.07 7.65 -13.24
CA LYS A 258 0.03 8.29 -12.44
C LYS A 258 -1.23 7.44 -12.40
N GLU A 259 -1.84 7.35 -11.25
CA GLU A 259 -3.13 6.70 -11.03
C GLU A 259 -4.20 7.71 -10.68
N ILE A 260 -3.84 8.72 -9.90
CA ILE A 260 -4.73 9.80 -9.46
C ILE A 260 -4.54 11.02 -10.37
N ASP A 261 -5.65 11.70 -10.64
CA ASP A 261 -5.63 12.96 -11.37
C ASP A 261 -4.91 14.03 -10.53
N PRO A 262 -3.86 14.71 -11.05
CA PRO A 262 -3.19 15.79 -10.34
C PRO A 262 -4.13 16.91 -9.91
N ASP A 263 -5.21 17.20 -10.65
CA ASP A 263 -6.21 18.21 -10.28
C ASP A 263 -6.99 17.80 -9.04
N PHE A 264 -7.26 16.50 -8.85
CA PHE A 264 -7.85 16.00 -7.61
C PHE A 264 -6.92 16.19 -6.42
N LEU A 265 -5.63 15.91 -6.55
CA LEU A 265 -4.66 16.12 -5.48
C LEU A 265 -4.55 17.60 -5.07
N ARG A 266 -4.58 18.52 -6.05
CA ARG A 266 -4.68 19.96 -5.77
C ARG A 266 -5.96 20.30 -5.01
N ALA A 267 -7.09 19.79 -5.46
CA ALA A 267 -8.36 20.01 -4.78
C ALA A 267 -8.36 19.49 -3.32
N VAL A 268 -7.67 18.39 -3.04
CA VAL A 268 -7.52 17.86 -1.67
C VAL A 268 -6.81 18.84 -0.75
N ILE A 269 -5.76 19.52 -1.22
CA ILE A 269 -4.96 20.42 -0.39
C ILE A 269 -5.50 21.86 -0.36
N ASP A 270 -6.19 22.30 -1.41
CA ASP A 270 -6.64 23.70 -1.57
C ASP A 270 -8.03 23.96 -0.97
N THR A 271 -8.86 22.94 -0.85
CA THR A 271 -10.22 23.06 -0.32
C THR A 271 -10.38 22.32 0.99
N PRO A 272 -11.15 22.88 1.93
CA PRO A 272 -11.57 22.13 3.12
C PRO A 272 -12.66 21.10 2.71
N LEU A 273 -12.30 20.07 1.94
CA LEU A 273 -13.17 18.93 1.59
C LEU A 273 -13.54 18.08 2.82
N GLY A 274 -14.01 18.74 3.89
CA GLY A 274 -14.25 18.08 5.17
C GLY A 274 -12.98 17.61 5.87
N THR A 275 -11.81 18.09 5.44
CA THR A 275 -10.54 17.72 6.01
C THR A 275 -10.21 18.57 7.22
N PHE A 276 -9.77 17.94 8.28
CA PHE A 276 -9.25 18.58 9.47
C PHE A 276 -7.72 18.43 9.47
N SER A 277 -7.00 19.52 9.69
CA SER A 277 -5.56 19.47 9.93
C SER A 277 -5.27 20.05 11.31
N SER A 278 -5.03 19.19 12.28
CA SER A 278 -4.56 19.60 13.60
C SER A 278 -3.04 19.68 13.66
N ALA A 279 -2.33 18.91 12.86
CA ALA A 279 -0.86 18.89 12.84
C ALA A 279 -0.22 20.26 12.50
N HIS A 280 -0.99 21.23 12.04
CA HIS A 280 -0.52 22.56 11.63
C HIS A 280 -1.30 23.73 12.28
N GLY A 281 -1.73 23.57 13.53
CA GLY A 281 -2.28 24.68 14.31
C GLY A 281 -3.70 25.12 13.93
N GLY A 282 -4.58 24.18 13.65
CA GLY A 282 -6.03 24.43 13.52
C GLY A 282 -6.47 24.99 12.16
N LYS A 283 -5.62 24.99 11.15
CA LYS A 283 -6.03 25.30 9.78
C LYS A 283 -6.73 24.10 9.17
N LYS A 284 -7.92 24.33 8.59
CA LYS A 284 -8.67 23.34 7.81
C LYS A 284 -8.02 23.17 6.43
N ASP A 285 -6.86 22.54 6.38
CA ASP A 285 -6.13 22.29 5.16
C ASP A 285 -6.11 20.78 4.88
N GLY A 286 -6.32 20.37 3.64
CA GLY A 286 -6.11 18.99 3.24
C GLY A 286 -4.62 18.62 3.27
N ILE A 287 -4.33 17.38 3.67
CA ILE A 287 -2.98 16.81 3.59
C ILE A 287 -3.02 15.50 2.82
N ILE A 288 -1.88 15.15 2.25
CA ILE A 288 -1.68 13.86 1.59
C ILE A 288 -0.70 13.05 2.44
N PHE A 289 -1.09 11.84 2.79
CA PHE A 289 -0.21 10.91 3.51
C PHE A 289 0.72 10.18 2.55
N VAL A 290 1.95 9.97 2.99
CA VAL A 290 2.96 9.20 2.25
C VAL A 290 3.76 8.26 3.15
N ASP A 291 4.41 7.27 2.54
CA ASP A 291 5.41 6.43 3.22
C ASP A 291 6.74 7.16 3.42
N SER A 292 7.17 7.93 2.42
CA SER A 292 8.35 8.81 2.48
C SER A 292 8.12 10.01 1.58
N ARG A 293 8.27 11.20 2.14
CA ARG A 293 8.14 12.47 1.41
C ARG A 293 9.21 12.58 0.33
N GLU A 294 10.45 12.31 0.69
CA GLU A 294 11.57 12.37 -0.23
C GLU A 294 11.41 11.38 -1.40
N ALA A 295 11.13 10.11 -1.11
CA ALA A 295 10.94 9.10 -2.14
C ALA A 295 9.75 9.43 -3.05
N CYS A 296 8.65 9.95 -2.50
CA CYS A 296 7.50 10.35 -3.29
C CYS A 296 7.79 11.54 -4.22
N PHE A 297 8.57 12.52 -3.81
CA PHE A 297 8.99 13.61 -4.72
C PHE A 297 9.92 13.14 -5.83
N LEU A 298 10.69 12.10 -5.61
CA LEU A 298 11.57 11.51 -6.63
C LEU A 298 10.82 10.59 -7.62
N GLU A 299 9.68 10.02 -7.22
CA GLU A 299 9.13 8.86 -7.93
C GLU A 299 7.61 8.88 -8.17
N ALA A 300 6.83 9.67 -7.41
CA ALA A 300 5.39 9.73 -7.55
C ALA A 300 4.97 10.77 -8.59
N GLY A 301 4.78 10.35 -9.84
CA GLY A 301 4.50 11.25 -10.96
C GLY A 301 3.29 12.14 -10.74
N GLU A 302 2.20 11.64 -10.15
CA GLU A 302 1.01 12.42 -9.85
C GLU A 302 1.24 13.54 -8.81
N LEU A 303 2.09 13.31 -7.79
CA LEU A 303 2.42 14.35 -6.80
C LEU A 303 3.30 15.45 -7.40
N VAL A 304 4.27 15.03 -8.24
CA VAL A 304 5.16 15.96 -8.93
C VAL A 304 4.39 16.80 -9.96
N ASP A 305 3.52 16.16 -10.77
CA ASP A 305 2.67 16.84 -11.75
C ASP A 305 1.66 17.79 -11.08
N ALA A 306 1.15 17.43 -9.91
CA ALA A 306 0.27 18.28 -9.10
C ALA A 306 1.00 19.43 -8.43
N LYS A 307 2.34 19.40 -8.36
CA LYS A 307 3.19 20.38 -7.66
C LYS A 307 2.77 20.56 -6.20
N ILE A 308 2.51 19.44 -5.51
CA ILE A 308 2.09 19.47 -4.11
C ILE A 308 3.23 20.01 -3.24
N PRO A 309 3.01 21.06 -2.44
CA PRO A 309 4.02 21.58 -1.53
C PRO A 309 4.39 20.57 -0.43
N ALA A 310 5.64 20.57 0.02
CA ALA A 310 6.13 19.61 1.02
C ALA A 310 5.37 19.68 2.34
N GLU A 311 4.94 20.87 2.75
CA GLU A 311 4.15 21.11 3.97
C GLU A 311 2.72 20.57 3.91
N LYS A 312 2.24 20.18 2.73
CA LYS A 312 0.95 19.53 2.51
C LYS A 312 1.06 17.99 2.43
N ILE A 313 2.27 17.47 2.60
CA ILE A 313 2.57 16.04 2.62
C ILE A 313 3.03 15.64 4.02
N THR A 314 2.37 14.66 4.59
CA THR A 314 2.68 14.14 5.94
C THR A 314 3.08 12.67 5.83
N GLU A 315 4.21 12.31 6.38
CA GLU A 315 4.61 10.90 6.49
C GLU A 315 3.78 10.18 7.56
N ILE A 316 3.47 8.90 7.34
CA ILE A 316 2.72 8.11 8.33
C ILE A 316 3.38 8.12 9.71
N GLY A 317 4.74 8.08 9.76
CA GLY A 317 5.47 8.14 11.01
C GLY A 317 5.30 9.46 11.74
N GLU A 318 5.38 10.60 11.05
CA GLU A 318 5.13 11.94 11.63
C GLU A 318 3.71 12.04 12.20
N PHE A 319 2.71 11.58 11.44
CA PHE A 319 1.33 11.59 11.89
C PHE A 319 1.11 10.70 13.13
N THR A 320 1.71 9.51 13.13
CA THR A 320 1.62 8.59 14.25
C THR A 320 2.24 9.18 15.53
N ASP A 321 3.36 9.88 15.39
CA ASP A 321 4.00 10.60 16.49
C ASP A 321 3.12 11.74 17.01
N SER A 322 2.52 12.52 16.10
CA SER A 322 1.58 13.59 16.47
C SER A 322 0.37 13.03 17.24
N LEU A 323 -0.21 11.91 16.77
CA LEU A 323 -1.33 11.26 17.45
C LEU A 323 -0.95 10.74 18.86
N ARG A 324 0.29 10.30 19.05
CA ARG A 324 0.79 9.84 20.36
C ARG A 324 1.05 10.99 21.34
N LYS A 325 1.44 12.15 20.85
CA LYS A 325 1.77 13.34 21.64
C LYS A 325 0.59 14.27 21.88
N ALA A 326 -0.50 14.10 21.11
CA ALA A 326 -1.71 14.89 21.21
C ALA A 326 -2.33 14.75 22.61
N ASP A 327 -2.87 15.84 23.15
CA ASP A 327 -3.76 15.76 24.28
C ASP A 327 -5.09 15.07 23.91
N GLU A 328 -5.95 14.82 24.90
CA GLU A 328 -7.17 14.05 24.70
C GLU A 328 -8.11 14.69 23.65
N ALA A 329 -8.27 16.00 23.71
CA ALA A 329 -9.15 16.74 22.79
C ALA A 329 -8.60 16.75 21.35
N GLU A 330 -7.30 16.95 21.19
CA GLU A 330 -6.64 16.90 19.87
C GLU A 330 -6.65 15.48 19.32
N ALA A 331 -6.37 14.47 20.14
CA ALA A 331 -6.41 13.07 19.73
C ALA A 331 -7.82 12.64 19.29
N GLU A 332 -8.87 13.13 19.94
CA GLU A 332 -10.26 12.89 19.52
C GLU A 332 -10.55 13.48 18.15
N LEU A 333 -10.15 14.74 17.92
CA LEU A 333 -10.31 15.41 16.62
C LEU A 333 -9.55 14.70 15.49
N LEU A 334 -8.32 14.25 15.76
CA LEU A 334 -7.53 13.50 14.78
C LEU A 334 -8.17 12.15 14.45
N ARG A 335 -8.69 11.45 15.46
CA ARG A 335 -9.41 10.18 15.26
C ARG A 335 -10.69 10.40 14.46
N ASP A 336 -11.50 11.41 14.80
CA ASP A 336 -12.72 11.73 14.05
C ASP A 336 -12.40 12.02 12.57
N TRP A 337 -11.34 12.75 12.31
CA TRP A 337 -10.90 13.00 10.94
C TRP A 337 -10.43 11.71 10.23
N LEU A 338 -9.66 10.85 10.89
CA LEU A 338 -9.29 9.55 10.34
C LEU A 338 -10.50 8.68 10.02
N GLU A 339 -11.51 8.73 10.89
CA GLU A 339 -12.74 7.95 10.76
C GLU A 339 -13.65 8.47 9.65
N ASN A 340 -13.82 9.80 9.54
CA ASN A 340 -14.86 10.46 8.77
C ASN A 340 -14.37 11.45 7.69
N GLY A 341 -13.10 11.80 7.66
CA GLY A 341 -12.54 12.74 6.68
C GLY A 341 -12.25 12.15 5.30
N LEU A 342 -11.74 12.98 4.40
CA LEU A 342 -11.13 12.54 3.16
C LEU A 342 -9.64 12.24 3.43
N ILE A 343 -9.24 10.99 3.26
CA ILE A 343 -7.86 10.55 3.46
C ILE A 343 -7.29 10.08 2.12
N VAL A 344 -6.18 10.66 1.71
CA VAL A 344 -5.41 10.22 0.53
C VAL A 344 -4.04 9.74 0.99
N TYR A 345 -3.72 8.50 0.67
CA TYR A 345 -2.42 7.88 0.92
C TYR A 345 -1.72 7.54 -0.38
N LYS A 346 -0.48 8.00 -0.53
CA LYS A 346 0.39 7.67 -1.65
C LYS A 346 1.63 6.94 -1.14
N SER A 347 1.99 5.83 -1.79
CA SER A 347 3.20 5.08 -1.47
C SER A 347 3.98 4.72 -2.73
N VAL A 348 5.28 4.84 -2.67
CA VAL A 348 6.24 4.34 -3.68
C VAL A 348 7.03 3.13 -3.16
N GLY A 349 6.98 2.89 -1.84
CA GLY A 349 7.64 1.80 -1.13
C GLY A 349 9.09 2.09 -0.81
N ILE A 350 9.48 1.95 0.44
CA ILE A 350 10.84 2.14 0.94
C ILE A 350 11.41 0.86 1.53
N GLY A 351 12.73 0.73 1.53
CA GLY A 351 13.42 -0.51 1.91
C GLY A 351 13.22 -0.94 3.35
N ILE A 352 13.04 0.03 4.28
CA ILE A 352 12.82 -0.27 5.71
C ILE A 352 11.55 -1.12 5.94
N MET A 353 10.52 -0.97 5.10
CA MET A 353 9.32 -1.81 5.14
C MET A 353 9.67 -3.28 4.83
N ASP A 354 10.56 -3.50 3.86
CA ASP A 354 10.99 -4.84 3.47
C ASP A 354 11.86 -5.47 4.56
N LEU A 355 12.78 -4.71 5.17
CA LEU A 355 13.64 -5.17 6.26
C LEU A 355 12.81 -5.57 7.49
N SER A 356 11.94 -4.68 7.95
CA SER A 356 11.15 -4.89 9.17
C SER A 356 10.24 -6.11 9.04
N LEU A 357 9.48 -6.21 7.96
CA LEU A 357 8.57 -7.34 7.75
C LEU A 357 9.30 -8.61 7.28
N GLY A 358 10.46 -8.49 6.61
CA GLY A 358 11.32 -9.62 6.29
C GLY A 358 11.83 -10.34 7.55
N LYS A 359 12.20 -9.60 8.59
CA LYS A 359 12.55 -10.16 9.91
C LYS A 359 11.38 -10.92 10.53
N VAL A 360 10.18 -10.32 10.55
CA VAL A 360 8.95 -10.97 11.05
C VAL A 360 8.69 -12.28 10.33
N ILE A 361 8.80 -12.30 9.00
CA ILE A 361 8.59 -13.51 8.19
C ILE A 361 9.62 -14.61 8.52
N LEU A 362 10.89 -14.24 8.71
CA LEU A 362 11.92 -15.21 9.12
C LEU A 362 11.67 -15.77 10.53
N GLU A 363 11.21 -14.95 11.46
CA GLU A 363 10.82 -15.38 12.82
C GLU A 363 9.62 -16.33 12.80
N LEU A 364 8.58 -16.00 12.03
CA LEU A 364 7.42 -16.86 11.84
C LEU A 364 7.80 -18.20 11.16
N ALA A 365 8.67 -18.15 10.16
CA ALA A 365 9.19 -19.35 9.50
C ALA A 365 9.95 -20.24 10.48
N ALA A 366 10.75 -19.66 11.36
CA ALA A 366 11.47 -20.39 12.40
C ALA A 366 10.50 -21.04 13.39
N LYS A 367 9.48 -20.29 13.86
CA LYS A 367 8.43 -20.75 14.79
C LYS A 367 7.61 -21.91 14.22
N HIS A 368 7.25 -21.85 12.94
CA HIS A 368 6.44 -22.88 12.27
C HIS A 368 7.27 -23.95 11.56
N ASN A 369 8.60 -23.89 11.68
CA ASN A 369 9.53 -24.81 11.01
C ASN A 369 9.34 -24.88 9.47
N ILE A 370 9.12 -23.71 8.85
CA ILE A 370 8.94 -23.54 7.41
C ILE A 370 10.24 -23.05 6.79
N GLY A 371 10.53 -23.49 5.56
CA GLY A 371 11.72 -23.11 4.80
C GLY A 371 12.88 -24.08 4.97
N THR A 372 13.96 -23.82 4.22
CA THR A 372 15.21 -24.60 4.27
C THR A 372 16.22 -23.89 5.19
N LYS A 373 16.73 -24.61 6.17
CA LYS A 373 17.71 -24.11 7.13
C LYS A 373 19.10 -24.60 6.76
N LEU A 374 20.06 -23.68 6.71
CA LEU A 374 21.49 -23.94 6.48
C LEU A 374 22.24 -23.59 7.77
N PRO A 375 22.62 -24.60 8.59
CA PRO A 375 23.21 -24.34 9.92
C PRO A 375 24.59 -23.71 9.87
N ASP A 376 25.36 -23.97 8.81
CA ASP A 376 26.80 -23.60 8.69
C ASP A 376 27.02 -22.52 7.61
N PHE A 377 26.04 -21.69 7.35
CA PHE A 377 26.16 -20.60 6.37
C PHE A 377 26.95 -19.43 6.93
#